data_cf570ca371a893c4d318e3a7b7f2cdbf
#
_entry.id   cf570ca371a893c4d318e3a7b7f2cdbf
#
_cell.length_a   1.000
_cell.length_b   1.000
_cell.length_c   1.000
_cell.angle_alpha   90.00
_cell.angle_beta   90.00
_cell.angle_gamma   90.00
#
_symmetry.space_group_name_H-M   'P 1'
#
loop_
_entity.id
_entity.type
_entity.pdbx_description
1 polymer ?
#
loop_
_entity_poly.entity_id
_entity_poly.type
_entity_poly.pdbx_seq_one_letter_code
_entity_poly.pdbx_strand_id
1 'polypeptide(L)'
;MRKEKHNVSANQNFPLLQKKVAATGKLRKYTRKTLMAILKERGAYPTCYVSRRTDFLIVGERPGIKLERALTLGVCIIPGQEFESMLAQFEQHNKDGAL
;
A
#
# COMPACT_ATOMS: atom_id res chain seq x y z
N MET A 1 9.49 -23.58 -13.38
CA MET A 1 9.57 -23.30 -13.00
C MET A 1 9.73 -22.45 -12.32
N ARG A 2 9.68 -22.23 -12.04
CA ARG A 2 9.77 -21.52 -11.19
C ARG A 2 10.46 -20.44 -11.39
N LYS A 3 11.07 -20.25 -12.21
CA LYS A 3 11.82 -19.35 -12.37
C LYS A 3 11.27 -18.22 -12.90
N GLU A 4 10.55 -18.29 -13.69
CA GLU A 4 9.98 -17.24 -14.29
C GLU A 4 9.45 -16.44 -13.28
N LYS A 5 9.17 -16.94 -12.30
CA LYS A 5 8.70 -16.23 -11.31
C LYS A 5 9.62 -15.20 -10.98
N HIS A 6 10.79 -15.27 -11.43
CA HIS A 6 11.64 -14.30 -11.12
C HIS A 6 11.20 -12.98 -11.40
N ASN A 7 10.70 -12.78 -12.53
CA ASN A 7 10.33 -11.54 -12.96
C ASN A 7 9.37 -10.96 -12.11
N VAL A 8 8.52 -11.76 -11.75
CA VAL A 8 7.48 -11.30 -11.00
C VAL A 8 7.93 -11.09 -9.62
N SER A 9 9.07 -11.61 -9.30
CA SER A 9 9.46 -11.64 -7.94
C SER A 9 9.60 -10.26 -7.34
N ALA A 10 9.98 -9.28 -8.08
CA ALA A 10 10.11 -7.95 -7.54
C ALA A 10 8.76 -7.47 -7.05
N ASN A 11 7.72 -7.70 -7.83
CA ASN A 11 6.40 -7.30 -7.46
C ASN A 11 5.83 -8.21 -6.41
N GLN A 12 6.18 -9.46 -6.46
CA GLN A 12 5.68 -10.38 -5.47
C GLN A 12 6.20 -10.07 -4.10
N ASN A 13 7.32 -9.36 -4.01
CA ASN A 13 7.86 -9.02 -2.72
C ASN A 13 7.19 -7.80 -2.11
N PHE A 14 6.41 -7.09 -2.88
CA PHE A 14 5.72 -5.92 -2.35
C PHE A 14 4.66 -6.41 -1.36
N PRO A 15 4.74 -5.95 -0.10
CA PRO A 15 3.87 -6.51 0.94
C PRO A 15 2.38 -6.35 0.71
N LEU A 16 2.00 -5.36 -0.09
CA LEU A 16 0.58 -5.09 -0.31
C LEU A 16 0.07 -5.69 -1.61
N LEU A 17 0.87 -6.51 -2.26
CA LEU A 17 0.46 -7.14 -3.51
C LEU A 17 -0.82 -7.93 -3.30
N GLN A 18 -1.80 -7.65 -4.13
CA GLN A 18 -3.10 -8.32 -4.10
C GLN A 18 -3.87 -8.12 -2.79
N LYS A 19 -3.51 -7.10 -2.02
CA LYS A 19 -4.22 -6.79 -0.81
C LYS A 19 -5.14 -5.61 -1.03
N LYS A 20 -6.24 -5.56 -0.30
CA LYS A 20 -7.17 -4.45 -0.39
C LYS A 20 -6.73 -3.39 0.60
N VAL A 21 -6.42 -2.22 0.08
CA VAL A 21 -5.80 -1.17 0.85
C VAL A 21 -6.61 0.11 0.77
N ALA A 22 -6.95 0.66 1.91
CA ALA A 22 -7.62 1.95 1.97
C ALA A 22 -6.64 2.95 2.56
N ALA A 23 -6.97 4.22 2.51
CA ALA A 23 -6.11 5.25 3.07
C ALA A 23 -6.95 6.34 3.71
N THR A 24 -6.42 6.98 4.73
CA THR A 24 -7.08 8.09 5.36
C THR A 24 -6.02 9.08 5.85
N GLY A 25 -6.42 10.32 6.02
CA GLY A 25 -5.49 11.35 6.47
C GLY A 25 -4.69 11.88 5.31
N LYS A 26 -3.75 12.75 5.62
CA LYS A 26 -2.96 13.41 4.61
C LYS A 26 -1.54 12.87 4.62
N LEU A 27 -1.08 12.42 3.47
CA LEU A 27 0.28 11.93 3.35
C LEU A 27 1.17 13.06 2.87
N ARG A 28 2.41 13.03 3.28
CA ARG A 28 3.34 14.09 2.95
C ARG A 28 3.71 14.12 1.49
N LYS A 29 3.99 12.98 0.93
CA LYS A 29 4.52 12.91 -0.42
C LYS A 29 3.49 12.66 -1.50
N TYR A 30 2.32 12.22 -1.12
CA TYR A 30 1.36 11.79 -2.13
C TYR A 30 -0.01 12.36 -1.85
N THR A 31 -0.72 12.73 -2.90
CA THR A 31 -2.14 13.02 -2.77
C THR A 31 -2.85 11.68 -2.72
N ARG A 32 -4.11 11.68 -2.33
CA ARG A 32 -4.89 10.46 -2.29
C ARG A 32 -4.95 9.82 -3.66
N LYS A 33 -5.13 10.63 -4.67
CA LYS A 33 -5.22 10.15 -6.04
C LYS A 33 -3.94 9.48 -6.47
N THR A 34 -2.80 10.12 -6.20
CA THR A 34 -1.51 9.56 -6.56
C THR A 34 -1.26 8.26 -5.80
N LEU A 35 -1.63 8.24 -4.54
CA LEU A 35 -1.45 7.06 -3.73
C LEU A 35 -2.22 5.87 -4.30
N MET A 36 -3.46 6.11 -4.69
CA MET A 36 -4.27 5.03 -5.25
C MET A 36 -3.67 4.51 -6.55
N ALA A 37 -3.13 5.42 -7.36
CA ALA A 37 -2.50 5.02 -8.61
C ALA A 37 -1.25 4.17 -8.34
N ILE A 38 -0.46 4.56 -7.36
CA ILE A 38 0.74 3.81 -7.01
C ILE A 38 0.37 2.41 -6.55
N LEU A 39 -0.64 2.30 -5.70
CA LEU A 39 -1.06 1.01 -5.19
C LEU A 39 -1.50 0.11 -6.33
N LYS A 40 -2.28 0.66 -7.23
CA LYS A 40 -2.79 -0.10 -8.34
C LYS A 40 -1.65 -0.58 -9.23
N GLU A 41 -0.70 0.29 -9.49
CA GLU A 41 0.43 -0.02 -10.30
C GLU A 41 1.27 -1.14 -9.73
N ARG A 42 1.31 -1.24 -8.43
CA ARG A 42 2.10 -2.26 -7.77
C ARG A 42 1.32 -3.52 -7.44
N GLY A 43 0.11 -3.61 -7.96
CA GLY A 43 -0.66 -4.85 -7.81
C GLY A 43 -1.53 -4.94 -6.59
N ALA A 44 -1.66 -3.84 -5.85
CA ALA A 44 -2.59 -3.82 -4.73
C ALA A 44 -3.96 -3.41 -5.23
N TYR A 45 -4.97 -3.56 -4.39
CA TYR A 45 -6.32 -3.17 -4.76
C TYR A 45 -6.75 -2.00 -3.89
N PRO A 46 -6.62 -0.76 -4.38
CA PRO A 46 -7.01 0.39 -3.57
C PRO A 46 -8.53 0.45 -3.43
N THR A 47 -9.00 0.78 -2.24
CA THR A 47 -10.43 0.88 -1.99
C THR A 47 -10.74 2.22 -1.38
N CYS A 48 -11.98 2.68 -1.56
CA CYS A 48 -12.41 3.95 -0.99
C CYS A 48 -13.00 3.78 0.40
N TYR A 49 -13.35 2.56 0.78
CA TYR A 49 -14.00 2.32 2.04
C TYR A 49 -13.25 1.33 2.89
N VAL A 50 -13.44 1.42 4.18
CA VAL A 50 -12.88 0.45 5.11
C VAL A 50 -13.99 -0.51 5.48
N SER A 51 -13.76 -1.78 5.25
CA SER A 51 -14.74 -2.81 5.59
C SER A 51 -14.00 -4.02 6.12
N ARG A 52 -14.71 -5.07 6.42
CA ARG A 52 -14.10 -6.28 6.90
C ARG A 52 -13.18 -6.89 5.87
N ARG A 53 -13.37 -6.55 4.60
CA ARG A 53 -12.56 -7.09 3.54
C ARG A 53 -11.31 -6.28 3.28
N THR A 54 -11.18 -5.14 3.94
CA THR A 54 -9.99 -4.30 3.78
C THR A 54 -8.86 -4.95 4.56
N ASP A 55 -7.73 -5.11 3.90
CA ASP A 55 -6.58 -5.76 4.53
C ASP A 55 -5.72 -4.77 5.28
N PHE A 56 -5.52 -3.59 4.72
CA PHE A 56 -4.66 -2.57 5.32
C PHE A 56 -5.25 -1.19 5.20
N LEU A 57 -4.97 -0.35 6.17
CA LEU A 57 -5.33 1.07 6.09
C LEU A 57 -4.06 1.89 6.27
N ILE A 58 -3.73 2.71 5.26
CA ILE A 58 -2.59 3.61 5.34
C ILE A 58 -3.07 4.88 6.01
N VAL A 59 -2.41 5.28 7.08
CA VAL A 59 -2.85 6.40 7.90
C VAL A 59 -1.86 7.55 7.85
N GLY A 60 -2.31 8.68 7.30
CA GLY A 60 -1.51 9.88 7.27
C GLY A 60 -1.87 10.79 8.42
N GLU A 61 -1.61 12.08 8.26
CA GLU A 61 -1.87 13.05 9.31
C GLU A 61 -3.35 13.35 9.39
N ARG A 62 -3.82 13.53 10.59
CA ARG A 62 -5.24 13.86 10.84
C ARG A 62 -6.17 12.85 10.20
N PRO A 63 -6.03 11.60 10.59
CA PRO A 63 -6.91 10.58 10.03
C PRO A 63 -8.31 10.82 10.56
N GLY A 64 -9.29 10.49 9.78
CA GLY A 64 -10.65 10.69 10.19
C GLY A 64 -11.26 9.43 10.75
N ILE A 65 -12.54 9.32 10.57
CA ILE A 65 -13.31 8.23 11.12
C ILE A 65 -12.91 6.87 10.56
N LYS A 66 -12.25 6.86 9.44
CA LYS A 66 -11.81 5.60 8.86
C LYS A 66 -10.84 4.86 9.78
N LEU A 67 -10.03 5.60 10.54
CA LEU A 67 -9.10 4.97 11.45
C LEU A 67 -9.86 4.22 12.53
N GLU A 68 -10.88 4.85 13.09
CA GLU A 68 -11.67 4.21 14.12
C GLU A 68 -12.36 2.97 13.58
N ARG A 69 -12.89 3.07 12.38
CA ARG A 69 -13.59 1.95 11.78
C ARG A 69 -12.61 0.79 11.55
N ALA A 70 -11.42 1.10 11.09
CA ALA A 70 -10.42 0.08 10.84
C ALA A 70 -10.02 -0.63 12.13
N LEU A 71 -9.84 0.14 13.19
CA LEU A 71 -9.48 -0.46 14.46
C LEU A 71 -10.60 -1.38 14.95
N THR A 72 -11.83 -0.94 14.80
CA THR A 72 -12.98 -1.74 15.21
C THR A 72 -13.05 -3.04 14.40
N LEU A 73 -12.73 -2.98 13.13
CA LEU A 73 -12.85 -4.14 12.27
C LEU A 73 -11.60 -5.02 12.24
N GLY A 74 -10.57 -4.62 12.95
CA GLY A 74 -9.35 -5.42 13.00
C GLY A 74 -8.49 -5.30 11.76
N VAL A 75 -8.61 -4.20 11.01
CA VAL A 75 -7.81 -3.99 9.81
C VAL A 75 -6.41 -3.55 10.25
N CYS A 76 -5.40 -4.05 9.57
CA CYS A 76 -4.02 -3.69 9.88
C CYS A 76 -3.74 -2.25 9.49
N ILE A 77 -3.07 -1.52 10.37
CA ILE A 77 -2.78 -0.11 10.16
C ILE A 77 -1.35 0.05 9.70
N ILE A 78 -1.13 0.85 8.66
CA ILE A 78 0.20 1.16 8.19
C ILE A 78 0.37 2.68 8.28
N PRO A 79 1.23 3.16 9.17
CA PRO A 79 1.48 4.60 9.23
C PRO A 79 2.02 5.09 7.89
N GLY A 80 1.65 6.30 7.50
CA GLY A 80 2.07 6.83 6.22
C GLY A 80 3.58 6.83 6.04
N GLN A 81 4.30 7.11 7.10
CA GLN A 81 5.75 7.13 7.07
C GLN A 81 6.30 5.75 6.77
N GLU A 82 5.69 4.75 7.31
CA GLU A 82 6.10 3.37 7.08
C GLU A 82 5.80 2.98 5.64
N PHE A 83 4.68 3.44 5.12
CA PHE A 83 4.32 3.16 3.74
C PHE A 83 5.33 3.82 2.79
N GLU A 84 5.75 5.04 3.11
CA GLU A 84 6.74 5.73 2.29
C GLU A 84 8.05 4.97 2.26
N SER A 85 8.48 4.44 3.39
CA SER A 85 9.70 3.65 3.47
C SER A 85 9.57 2.38 2.64
N MET A 86 8.42 1.78 2.70
CA MET A 86 8.13 0.57 1.96
C MET A 86 8.25 0.83 0.46
N LEU A 87 7.68 1.92 0.00
CA LEU A 87 7.75 2.27 -1.41
C LEU A 87 9.18 2.56 -1.85
N ALA A 88 9.90 3.30 -1.05
CA ALA A 88 11.27 3.65 -1.38
C ALA A 88 12.12 2.41 -1.55
N GLN A 89 11.91 1.46 -0.67
CA GLN A 89 12.65 0.23 -0.71
C GLN A 89 12.40 -0.54 -2.00
N PHE A 90 11.15 -0.63 -2.38
CA PHE A 90 10.81 -1.39 -3.57
C PHE A 90 11.07 -0.62 -4.87
N GLU A 91 11.02 0.67 -4.81
CA GLU A 91 11.37 1.48 -5.96
C GLU A 91 12.84 1.36 -6.26
N GLN A 92 13.67 1.40 -5.24
CA GLN A 92 15.09 1.28 -5.42
C GLN A 92 15.41 -0.07 -6.02
N HIS A 93 14.75 -1.08 -5.55
CA HIS A 93 14.96 -2.42 -6.04
C HIS A 93 14.62 -2.50 -7.53
N ASN A 94 13.54 -1.87 -7.92
CA ASN A 94 13.14 -1.86 -9.30
C ASN A 94 14.13 -1.13 -10.17
N LYS A 95 14.67 -0.03 -9.69
CA LYS A 95 15.62 0.72 -10.45
C LYS A 95 16.86 -0.11 -10.70
N ASP A 96 17.31 -0.79 -9.68
CA ASP A 96 18.46 -1.62 -9.81
C ASP A 96 18.19 -2.71 -10.83
N GLY A 97 17.03 -3.25 -10.81
CA GLY A 97 16.66 -4.27 -11.76
C GLY A 97 16.61 -3.74 -13.17
N ALA A 98 16.26 -2.49 -13.33
CA ALA A 98 16.15 -1.92 -14.65
C ALA A 98 17.51 -1.66 -15.26
N LEU A 99 18.50 -1.55 -14.47
CA LEU A 99 19.82 -1.35 -14.98
C LEU A 99 20.41 -2.65 -15.44
#